data_51ad24e9c4f44e174aa84b63e6b4bd0c
#
_entry.id   51ad24e9c4f44e174aa84b63e6b4bd0c
#
_cell.length_a   1.000
_cell.length_b   1.000
_cell.length_c   1.000
_cell.angle_alpha   90.00
_cell.angle_beta   90.00
_cell.angle_gamma   90.00
#
_symmetry.space_group_name_H-M   'P 1'
#
loop_
_entity.id
_entity.type
_entity.pdbx_description
1 polymer ?
#
loop_
_entity_poly.entity_id
_entity_poly.type
_entity_poly.pdbx_seq_one_letter_code
_entity_poly.pdbx_strand_id
1 'polypeptide(L)'
;MRPFNPPTISGAPAAARAARSSSAAWFILFVFLLLGAWTATTYNRMTRAQQGVDAQWAQVESVYQRRADLIPNLVAATQGYLAHERALFESLARAREFYAASSGSARRVEAANQLQELTARLIAVIEQYPELRSREVVLSLMDELAGTENRIAVERRRYNERVRDYNQLVLGIPRSLVAGPFGFKPRPYFQAEADAATAPVTH
;
A
#
# COMPACT_ATOMS: atom_id res chain seq x y z
N MET A 1 26.15 -92.21 -31.02
CA MET A 1 26.45 -91.02 -30.21
C MET A 1 25.61 -89.86 -30.71
N ARG A 2 24.65 -89.43 -29.94
CA ARG A 2 23.82 -88.25 -30.26
C ARG A 2 24.31 -87.04 -29.43
N PRO A 3 24.50 -85.85 -30.02
CA PRO A 3 24.92 -84.70 -29.24
C PRO A 3 23.83 -84.19 -28.34
N PHE A 4 24.16 -83.89 -27.10
CA PHE A 4 23.34 -83.28 -26.10
C PHE A 4 23.17 -81.78 -26.37
N ASN A 5 21.93 -81.33 -26.55
CA ASN A 5 21.63 -79.90 -26.79
C ASN A 5 21.00 -79.36 -25.49
N PRO A 6 21.66 -78.39 -24.81
CA PRO A 6 21.08 -77.83 -23.59
C PRO A 6 19.92 -76.87 -23.89
N PRO A 7 18.88 -76.79 -23.06
CA PRO A 7 17.76 -75.89 -23.27
C PRO A 7 18.17 -74.44 -23.01
N THR A 8 17.95 -73.58 -23.99
CA THR A 8 18.08 -72.15 -23.87
C THR A 8 16.95 -71.62 -22.99
N ILE A 9 17.30 -71.13 -21.78
CA ILE A 9 16.42 -70.42 -20.90
C ILE A 9 16.40 -68.96 -21.36
N SER A 10 15.49 -68.63 -22.28
CA SER A 10 15.17 -67.25 -22.67
C SER A 10 13.82 -66.85 -22.07
N GLY A 11 13.83 -65.92 -21.17
CA GLY A 11 12.58 -65.42 -20.58
C GLY A 11 12.79 -64.55 -19.37
N ALA A 12 13.57 -63.49 -19.49
CA ALA A 12 13.50 -62.46 -18.46
C ALA A 12 12.20 -61.62 -18.61
N PRO A 13 11.48 -61.33 -17.51
CA PRO A 13 10.12 -60.81 -17.58
C PRO A 13 10.10 -59.34 -18.00
N ALA A 14 9.61 -59.07 -19.21
CA ALA A 14 9.30 -57.74 -19.70
C ALA A 14 8.23 -57.03 -18.85
N ALA A 15 7.43 -57.76 -18.07
CA ALA A 15 6.35 -57.24 -17.24
C ALA A 15 6.83 -56.35 -16.07
N ALA A 16 8.04 -56.56 -15.55
CA ALA A 16 8.54 -55.80 -14.40
C ALA A 16 8.98 -54.36 -14.75
N ARG A 17 9.22 -54.02 -16.04
CA ARG A 17 9.55 -52.66 -16.49
C ARG A 17 8.31 -51.81 -16.73
N ALA A 18 7.20 -52.36 -17.15
CA ALA A 18 5.94 -51.64 -17.39
C ALA A 18 5.27 -51.18 -16.07
N ALA A 19 5.36 -51.95 -15.00
CA ALA A 19 4.78 -51.57 -13.69
C ALA A 19 5.53 -50.43 -12.99
N ARG A 20 6.85 -50.30 -13.20
CA ARG A 20 7.62 -49.19 -12.66
C ARG A 20 7.39 -47.87 -13.38
N SER A 21 7.03 -47.85 -14.65
CA SER A 21 6.75 -46.63 -15.42
C SER A 21 5.40 -46.01 -15.04
N SER A 22 4.40 -46.83 -14.71
CA SER A 22 3.09 -46.31 -14.30
C SER A 22 3.12 -45.65 -12.92
N SER A 23 3.83 -46.23 -11.94
CA SER A 23 3.97 -45.63 -10.60
C SER A 23 4.72 -44.30 -10.61
N ALA A 24 5.78 -44.19 -11.46
CA ALA A 24 6.50 -42.93 -11.67
C ALA A 24 5.62 -41.84 -12.30
N ALA A 25 4.78 -42.21 -13.28
CA ALA A 25 3.83 -41.26 -13.90
C ALA A 25 2.80 -40.73 -12.91
N TRP A 26 2.22 -41.59 -12.07
CA TRP A 26 1.30 -41.18 -10.99
C TRP A 26 1.98 -40.29 -9.96
N PHE A 27 3.22 -40.57 -9.59
CA PHE A 27 4.00 -39.73 -8.68
C PHE A 27 4.26 -38.34 -9.26
N ILE A 28 4.66 -38.28 -10.53
CA ILE A 28 4.88 -37.00 -11.25
C ILE A 28 3.56 -36.20 -11.30
N LEU A 29 2.47 -36.84 -11.68
CA LEU A 29 1.14 -36.20 -11.71
C LEU A 29 0.75 -35.64 -10.34
N PHE A 30 0.97 -36.40 -9.28
CA PHE A 30 0.70 -35.98 -7.90
C PHE A 30 1.54 -34.76 -7.50
N VAL A 31 2.84 -34.74 -7.85
CA VAL A 31 3.73 -33.60 -7.61
C VAL A 31 3.25 -32.37 -8.38
N PHE A 32 2.83 -32.52 -9.64
CA PHE A 32 2.26 -31.39 -10.41
C PHE A 32 0.97 -30.86 -9.80
N LEU A 33 0.10 -31.72 -9.31
CA LEU A 33 -1.12 -31.29 -8.62
C LEU A 33 -0.82 -30.51 -7.32
N LEU A 34 0.15 -30.98 -6.53
CA LEU A 34 0.58 -30.29 -5.31
C LEU A 34 1.20 -28.91 -5.65
N LEU A 35 2.06 -28.83 -6.66
CA LEU A 35 2.64 -27.57 -7.10
C LEU A 35 1.58 -26.61 -7.64
N GLY A 36 0.62 -27.11 -8.40
CA GLY A 36 -0.52 -26.34 -8.89
C GLY A 36 -1.37 -25.79 -7.74
N ALA A 37 -1.73 -26.62 -6.79
CA ALA A 37 -2.50 -26.23 -5.60
C ALA A 37 -1.73 -25.20 -4.74
N TRP A 38 -0.42 -25.40 -4.55
CA TRP A 38 0.44 -24.47 -3.82
C TRP A 38 0.54 -23.11 -4.56
N THR A 39 0.71 -23.12 -5.87
CA THR A 39 0.75 -21.91 -6.71
C THR A 39 -0.56 -21.16 -6.62
N ALA A 40 -1.71 -21.84 -6.75
CA ALA A 40 -3.04 -21.24 -6.65
C ALA A 40 -3.31 -20.62 -5.27
N THR A 41 -2.94 -21.32 -4.19
CA THR A 41 -3.08 -20.78 -2.82
C THR A 41 -2.17 -19.59 -2.57
N THR A 42 -0.94 -19.61 -3.10
CA THR A 42 0.01 -18.51 -3.01
C THR A 42 -0.49 -17.29 -3.79
N TYR A 43 -0.96 -17.47 -5.02
CA TYR A 43 -1.57 -16.43 -5.82
C TYR A 43 -2.75 -15.76 -5.11
N ASN A 44 -3.68 -16.57 -4.59
CA ASN A 44 -4.85 -16.05 -3.86
C ASN A 44 -4.46 -15.27 -2.59
N ARG A 45 -3.39 -15.68 -1.90
CA ARG A 45 -2.86 -14.94 -0.74
C ARG A 45 -2.29 -13.59 -1.16
N MET A 46 -1.49 -13.53 -2.22
CA MET A 46 -0.93 -12.29 -2.75
C MET A 46 -2.02 -11.34 -3.23
N THR A 47 -3.01 -11.84 -3.97
CA THR A 47 -4.16 -11.05 -4.42
C THR A 47 -4.93 -10.44 -3.25
N ARG A 48 -5.23 -11.22 -2.20
CA ARG A 48 -5.92 -10.71 -1.01
C ARG A 48 -5.08 -9.65 -0.27
N ALA A 49 -3.79 -9.87 -0.15
CA ALA A 49 -2.90 -8.91 0.49
C ALA A 49 -2.81 -7.61 -0.33
N GLN A 50 -2.73 -7.69 -1.65
CA GLN A 50 -2.77 -6.54 -2.55
C GLN A 50 -4.08 -5.75 -2.40
N GLN A 51 -5.22 -6.43 -2.44
CA GLN A 51 -6.52 -5.80 -2.19
C GLN A 51 -6.60 -5.15 -0.80
N GLY A 52 -5.97 -5.75 0.21
CA GLY A 52 -5.84 -5.16 1.55
C GLY A 52 -5.04 -3.86 1.56
N VAL A 53 -3.96 -3.76 0.77
CA VAL A 53 -3.20 -2.52 0.59
C VAL A 53 -4.06 -1.46 -0.12
N ASP A 54 -4.74 -1.83 -1.20
CA ASP A 54 -5.58 -0.91 -1.98
C ASP A 54 -6.78 -0.39 -1.15
N ALA A 55 -7.40 -1.26 -0.35
CA ALA A 55 -8.47 -0.87 0.57
C ALA A 55 -7.98 0.09 1.66
N GLN A 56 -6.78 -0.15 2.22
CA GLN A 56 -6.19 0.74 3.22
C GLN A 56 -5.78 2.09 2.60
N TRP A 57 -5.32 2.09 1.33
CA TRP A 57 -5.08 3.33 0.60
C TRP A 57 -6.35 4.18 0.48
N ALA A 58 -7.50 3.58 0.17
CA ALA A 58 -8.78 4.28 0.10
C ALA A 58 -9.17 4.93 1.44
N GLN A 59 -8.80 4.34 2.60
CA GLN A 59 -9.01 4.98 3.91
C GLN A 59 -8.12 6.21 4.07
N VAL A 60 -6.85 6.15 3.70
CA VAL A 60 -5.94 7.30 3.70
C VAL A 60 -6.51 8.42 2.82
N GLU A 61 -6.92 8.09 1.61
CA GLU A 61 -7.49 9.04 0.65
C GLU A 61 -8.77 9.70 1.16
N SER A 62 -9.64 8.95 1.84
CA SER A 62 -10.87 9.46 2.46
C SER A 62 -10.57 10.53 3.53
N VAL A 63 -9.54 10.32 4.36
CA VAL A 63 -9.16 11.31 5.38
C VAL A 63 -8.51 12.55 4.75
N TYR A 64 -7.70 12.39 3.72
CA TYR A 64 -7.17 13.52 2.95
C TYR A 64 -8.29 14.35 2.30
N GLN A 65 -9.27 13.68 1.69
CA GLN A 65 -10.42 14.34 1.10
C GLN A 65 -11.19 15.16 2.14
N ARG A 66 -11.50 14.55 3.30
CA ARG A 66 -12.18 15.27 4.39
C ARG A 66 -11.42 16.54 4.80
N ARG A 67 -10.08 16.44 4.93
CA ARG A 67 -9.25 17.61 5.23
C ARG A 67 -9.35 18.69 4.14
N ALA A 68 -9.27 18.29 2.87
CA ALA A 68 -9.37 19.21 1.74
C ALA A 68 -10.73 19.92 1.67
N ASP A 69 -11.79 19.26 2.14
CA ASP A 69 -13.16 19.81 2.17
C ASP A 69 -13.40 20.78 3.34
N LEU A 70 -12.60 20.71 4.41
CA LEU A 70 -12.67 21.66 5.54
C LEU A 70 -12.00 23.01 5.21
N ILE A 71 -11.01 23.02 4.37
CA ILE A 71 -10.20 24.23 4.10
C ILE A 71 -11.02 25.39 3.52
N PRO A 72 -11.92 25.19 2.53
CA PRO A 72 -12.77 26.28 2.04
C PRO A 72 -13.63 26.92 3.13
N ASN A 73 -14.13 26.12 4.07
CA ASN A 73 -14.93 26.61 5.18
C ASN A 73 -14.11 27.48 6.13
N LEU A 74 -12.86 27.07 6.42
CA LEU A 74 -11.95 27.88 7.23
C LEU A 74 -11.57 29.17 6.53
N VAL A 75 -11.26 29.13 5.22
CA VAL A 75 -11.00 30.32 4.39
C VAL A 75 -12.19 31.26 4.42
N ALA A 76 -13.42 30.76 4.18
CA ALA A 76 -14.63 31.59 4.18
C ALA A 76 -14.90 32.24 5.56
N ALA A 77 -14.61 31.52 6.66
CA ALA A 77 -14.78 32.03 8.01
C ALA A 77 -13.75 33.10 8.40
N THR A 78 -12.58 33.15 7.72
CA THR A 78 -11.43 33.98 8.11
C THR A 78 -11.10 35.08 7.13
N GLN A 79 -11.44 34.98 5.83
CA GLN A 79 -11.03 35.92 4.77
C GLN A 79 -11.46 37.38 5.02
N GLY A 80 -12.60 37.62 5.69
CA GLY A 80 -13.07 38.95 6.02
C GLY A 80 -12.19 39.68 7.04
N TYR A 81 -11.40 38.95 7.84
CA TYR A 81 -10.51 39.46 8.88
C TYR A 81 -9.07 39.53 8.41
N LEU A 82 -8.69 38.64 7.50
CA LEU A 82 -7.35 38.46 7.01
C LEU A 82 -7.20 38.99 5.56
N ALA A 83 -7.72 40.19 5.29
CA ALA A 83 -7.72 40.78 3.95
C ALA A 83 -6.30 40.99 3.37
N HIS A 84 -5.28 41.07 4.23
CA HIS A 84 -3.87 41.18 3.81
C HIS A 84 -3.26 39.85 3.39
N GLU A 85 -3.88 38.70 3.72
CA GLU A 85 -3.39 37.34 3.43
C GLU A 85 -3.92 36.76 2.10
N ARG A 86 -4.30 37.64 1.15
CA ARG A 86 -4.88 37.22 -0.14
C ARG A 86 -4.01 36.20 -0.87
N ALA A 87 -2.68 36.39 -0.87
CA ALA A 87 -1.75 35.46 -1.52
C ALA A 87 -1.77 34.04 -0.92
N LEU A 88 -1.96 33.93 0.40
CA LEU A 88 -2.12 32.65 1.08
C LEU A 88 -3.42 31.97 0.69
N PHE A 89 -4.54 32.70 0.63
CA PHE A 89 -5.82 32.14 0.19
C PHE A 89 -5.79 31.66 -1.27
N GLU A 90 -5.16 32.43 -2.17
CA GLU A 90 -4.97 32.00 -3.56
C GLU A 90 -4.09 30.74 -3.67
N SER A 91 -3.06 30.64 -2.83
CA SER A 91 -2.19 29.46 -2.79
C SER A 91 -2.93 28.23 -2.27
N LEU A 92 -3.79 28.38 -1.24
CA LEU A 92 -4.66 27.30 -0.75
C LEU A 92 -5.67 26.84 -1.81
N ALA A 93 -6.26 27.78 -2.57
CA ALA A 93 -7.18 27.45 -3.66
C ALA A 93 -6.46 26.62 -4.75
N ARG A 94 -5.29 27.07 -5.20
CA ARG A 94 -4.46 26.33 -6.18
C ARG A 94 -4.03 24.95 -5.68
N ALA A 95 -3.61 24.84 -4.42
CA ALA A 95 -3.21 23.56 -3.84
C ALA A 95 -4.40 22.59 -3.75
N ARG A 96 -5.61 23.09 -3.43
CA ARG A 96 -6.83 22.29 -3.43
C ARG A 96 -7.19 21.81 -4.83
N GLU A 97 -7.10 22.67 -5.86
CA GLU A 97 -7.30 22.28 -7.26
C GLU A 97 -6.28 21.24 -7.70
N PHE A 98 -5.01 21.40 -7.34
CA PHE A 98 -3.97 20.42 -7.61
C PHE A 98 -4.25 19.08 -6.94
N TYR A 99 -4.72 19.09 -5.68
CA TYR A 99 -5.15 17.89 -4.99
C TYR A 99 -6.33 17.20 -5.71
N ALA A 100 -7.35 17.97 -6.11
CA ALA A 100 -8.52 17.43 -6.79
C ALA A 100 -8.19 16.84 -8.18
N ALA A 101 -7.25 17.45 -8.91
CA ALA A 101 -6.78 16.97 -10.21
C ALA A 101 -5.76 15.82 -10.13
N SER A 102 -5.21 15.55 -8.95
CA SER A 102 -4.19 14.53 -8.77
C SER A 102 -4.75 13.12 -8.90
N SER A 103 -4.07 12.24 -9.64
CA SER A 103 -4.39 10.83 -9.81
C SER A 103 -3.19 9.95 -9.49
N GLY A 104 -3.45 8.79 -8.86
CA GLY A 104 -2.41 7.88 -8.39
C GLY A 104 -1.85 8.27 -7.02
N SER A 105 -1.42 7.27 -6.25
CA SER A 105 -1.06 7.44 -4.84
C SER A 105 0.07 8.43 -4.60
N ALA A 106 1.16 8.37 -5.38
CA ALA A 106 2.32 9.25 -5.19
C ALA A 106 1.97 10.73 -5.39
N ARG A 107 1.29 11.06 -6.51
CA ARG A 107 0.89 12.44 -6.81
C ARG A 107 -0.15 12.97 -5.85
N ARG A 108 -1.06 12.09 -5.37
CA ARG A 108 -2.07 12.44 -4.37
C ARG A 108 -1.43 12.77 -3.02
N VAL A 109 -0.39 12.03 -2.61
CA VAL A 109 0.38 12.31 -1.38
C VAL A 109 1.11 13.64 -1.48
N GLU A 110 1.79 13.91 -2.59
CA GLU A 110 2.48 15.18 -2.83
C GLU A 110 1.52 16.37 -2.72
N ALA A 111 0.38 16.31 -3.41
CA ALA A 111 -0.63 17.36 -3.37
C ALA A 111 -1.24 17.52 -1.96
N ALA A 112 -1.46 16.42 -1.23
CA ALA A 112 -1.96 16.47 0.15
C ALA A 112 -0.94 17.10 1.10
N ASN A 113 0.35 16.81 0.96
CA ASN A 113 1.40 17.41 1.78
C ASN A 113 1.52 18.93 1.51
N GLN A 114 1.46 19.36 0.25
CA GLN A 114 1.44 20.78 -0.10
C GLN A 114 0.24 21.53 0.50
N LEU A 115 -0.94 20.90 0.42
CA LEU A 115 -2.16 21.45 1.02
C LEU A 115 -2.06 21.52 2.55
N GLN A 116 -1.44 20.52 3.18
CA GLN A 116 -1.17 20.47 4.62
C GLN A 116 -0.26 21.62 5.06
N GLU A 117 0.85 21.87 4.37
CA GLU A 117 1.79 22.94 4.69
C GLU A 117 1.10 24.31 4.64
N LEU A 118 0.33 24.59 3.57
CA LEU A 118 -0.40 25.85 3.44
C LEU A 118 -1.50 26.01 4.49
N THR A 119 -2.15 24.91 4.86
CA THR A 119 -3.15 24.91 5.95
C THR A 119 -2.51 25.22 7.30
N ALA A 120 -1.34 24.66 7.59
CA ALA A 120 -0.58 24.97 8.80
C ALA A 120 -0.18 26.46 8.86
N ARG A 121 0.22 27.05 7.72
CA ARG A 121 0.49 28.49 7.63
C ARG A 121 -0.75 29.33 7.91
N LEU A 122 -1.92 28.95 7.38
CA LEU A 122 -3.19 29.66 7.69
C LEU A 122 -3.53 29.58 9.19
N ILE A 123 -3.37 28.42 9.80
CA ILE A 123 -3.58 28.24 11.25
C ILE A 123 -2.65 29.15 12.04
N ALA A 124 -1.34 29.20 11.69
CA ALA A 124 -0.37 30.05 12.35
C ALA A 124 -0.70 31.55 12.21
N VAL A 125 -1.28 31.98 11.08
CA VAL A 125 -1.78 33.34 10.92
C VAL A 125 -3.00 33.59 11.83
N ILE A 126 -3.97 32.67 11.86
CA ILE A 126 -5.17 32.81 12.70
C ILE A 126 -4.77 32.92 14.19
N GLU A 127 -3.74 32.23 14.64
CA GLU A 127 -3.24 32.30 16.03
C GLU A 127 -2.73 33.68 16.42
N GLN A 128 -2.30 34.52 15.48
CA GLN A 128 -1.87 35.90 15.71
C GLN A 128 -3.05 36.86 15.91
N TYR A 129 -4.29 36.43 15.65
CA TYR A 129 -5.50 37.23 15.79
C TYR A 129 -6.45 36.62 16.84
N PRO A 130 -6.32 36.99 18.13
CA PRO A 130 -7.10 36.39 19.22
C PRO A 130 -8.62 36.49 19.05
N GLU A 131 -9.08 37.59 18.48
CA GLU A 131 -10.52 37.82 18.21
C GLU A 131 -11.08 36.84 17.16
N LEU A 132 -10.26 36.50 16.16
CA LEU A 132 -10.60 35.55 15.12
C LEU A 132 -10.58 34.11 15.67
N ARG A 133 -9.52 33.79 16.42
CA ARG A 133 -9.33 32.50 17.06
C ARG A 133 -10.46 32.15 18.04
N SER A 134 -11.00 33.15 18.78
CA SER A 134 -12.05 32.93 19.77
C SER A 134 -13.44 32.69 19.15
N ARG A 135 -13.61 32.85 17.84
CA ARG A 135 -14.87 32.55 17.16
C ARG A 135 -15.15 31.06 17.16
N GLU A 136 -16.33 30.69 17.65
CA GLU A 136 -16.73 29.28 17.79
C GLU A 136 -16.60 28.49 16.48
N VAL A 137 -17.00 29.07 15.33
CA VAL A 137 -16.88 28.42 14.01
C VAL A 137 -15.42 28.17 13.63
N VAL A 138 -14.52 29.15 13.85
CA VAL A 138 -13.10 29.02 13.53
C VAL A 138 -12.45 27.99 14.43
N LEU A 139 -12.73 28.03 15.73
CA LEU A 139 -12.21 27.08 16.71
C LEU A 139 -12.63 25.66 16.37
N SER A 140 -13.92 25.43 16.08
CA SER A 140 -14.45 24.13 15.68
C SER A 140 -13.78 23.57 14.42
N LEU A 141 -13.55 24.42 13.40
CA LEU A 141 -12.85 24.01 12.16
C LEU A 141 -11.38 23.68 12.41
N MET A 142 -10.69 24.44 13.27
CA MET A 142 -9.31 24.15 13.66
C MET A 142 -9.21 22.82 14.42
N ASP A 143 -10.12 22.54 15.35
CA ASP A 143 -10.17 21.28 16.09
C ASP A 143 -10.47 20.10 15.15
N GLU A 144 -11.37 20.28 14.20
CA GLU A 144 -11.64 19.25 13.20
C GLU A 144 -10.44 19.00 12.29
N LEU A 145 -9.72 20.02 11.85
CA LEU A 145 -8.48 19.90 11.09
C LEU A 145 -7.39 19.18 11.88
N ALA A 146 -7.20 19.53 13.17
CA ALA A 146 -6.28 18.83 14.06
C ALA A 146 -6.67 17.34 14.23
N GLY A 147 -7.98 17.06 14.32
CA GLY A 147 -8.50 15.69 14.35
C GLY A 147 -8.18 14.90 13.05
N THR A 148 -8.23 15.55 11.88
CA THR A 148 -7.86 14.90 10.61
C THR A 148 -6.37 14.61 10.55
N GLU A 149 -5.48 15.44 11.10
CA GLU A 149 -4.03 15.22 11.17
C GLU A 149 -3.71 13.91 11.90
N ASN A 150 -4.27 13.74 13.09
CA ASN A 150 -4.09 12.52 13.87
C ASN A 150 -4.59 11.28 13.12
N ARG A 151 -5.73 11.38 12.43
CA ARG A 151 -6.28 10.28 11.62
C ARG A 151 -5.38 9.96 10.43
N ILE A 152 -4.85 10.95 9.73
CA ILE A 152 -3.89 10.76 8.62
C ILE A 152 -2.66 9.98 9.13
N ALA A 153 -2.08 10.37 10.27
CA ALA A 153 -0.94 9.68 10.85
C ALA A 153 -1.24 8.21 11.18
N VAL A 154 -2.44 7.92 11.70
CA VAL A 154 -2.89 6.56 12.01
C VAL A 154 -3.07 5.74 10.73
N GLU A 155 -3.78 6.28 9.73
CA GLU A 155 -4.07 5.55 8.49
C GLU A 155 -2.81 5.34 7.63
N ARG A 156 -1.86 6.29 7.61
CA ARG A 156 -0.52 6.11 6.99
C ARG A 156 0.25 4.95 7.65
N ARG A 157 0.21 4.83 8.99
CA ARG A 157 0.85 3.72 9.71
C ARG A 157 0.22 2.38 9.33
N ARG A 158 -1.12 2.30 9.34
CA ARG A 158 -1.86 1.09 8.94
C ARG A 158 -1.57 0.70 7.49
N TYR A 159 -1.47 1.69 6.60
CA TYR A 159 -1.07 1.45 5.21
C TYR A 159 0.34 0.83 5.14
N ASN A 160 1.31 1.39 5.85
CA ASN A 160 2.67 0.85 5.90
C ASN A 160 2.72 -0.58 6.45
N GLU A 161 1.89 -0.91 7.43
CA GLU A 161 1.75 -2.28 7.93
C GLU A 161 1.22 -3.23 6.85
N ARG A 162 0.17 -2.83 6.10
CA ARG A 162 -0.35 -3.62 4.97
C ARG A 162 0.67 -3.78 3.84
N VAL A 163 1.40 -2.71 3.52
CA VAL A 163 2.48 -2.76 2.52
C VAL A 163 3.60 -3.70 2.97
N ARG A 164 4.01 -3.65 4.24
CA ARG A 164 5.01 -4.57 4.79
C ARG A 164 4.58 -6.02 4.62
N ASP A 165 3.36 -6.34 5.04
CA ASP A 165 2.83 -7.71 4.99
C ASP A 165 2.73 -8.21 3.54
N TYR A 166 2.28 -7.35 2.62
CA TYR A 166 2.24 -7.65 1.18
C TYR A 166 3.65 -7.85 0.61
N ASN A 167 4.59 -6.93 0.88
CA ASN A 167 5.96 -7.02 0.36
C ASN A 167 6.68 -8.28 0.89
N GLN A 168 6.45 -8.69 2.13
CA GLN A 168 6.96 -9.96 2.67
C GLN A 168 6.43 -11.18 1.90
N LEU A 169 5.18 -11.15 1.42
CA LEU A 169 4.65 -12.23 0.59
C LEU A 169 5.27 -12.24 -0.79
N VAL A 170 5.47 -11.08 -1.41
CA VAL A 170 6.00 -10.95 -2.78
C VAL A 170 7.50 -11.25 -2.85
N LEU A 171 8.27 -10.81 -1.85
CA LEU A 171 9.73 -10.95 -1.82
C LEU A 171 10.21 -12.23 -1.16
N GLY A 172 9.38 -12.88 -0.34
CA GLY A 172 9.75 -14.07 0.43
C GLY A 172 9.91 -15.33 -0.43
N ILE A 173 10.98 -16.10 -0.19
CA ILE A 173 11.21 -17.41 -0.82
C ILE A 173 10.37 -18.47 -0.08
N PRO A 174 9.72 -19.42 -0.80
CA PRO A 174 9.74 -19.65 -2.25
C PRO A 174 8.65 -18.86 -3.02
N ARG A 175 7.85 -18.03 -2.37
CA ARG A 175 6.69 -17.32 -2.95
C ARG A 175 7.07 -16.35 -4.06
N SER A 176 8.26 -15.76 -4.00
CA SER A 176 8.79 -14.87 -5.04
C SER A 176 8.87 -15.52 -6.43
N LEU A 177 8.99 -16.87 -6.47
CA LEU A 177 8.95 -17.63 -7.73
C LEU A 177 7.57 -17.56 -8.42
N VAL A 178 6.50 -17.36 -7.64
CA VAL A 178 5.15 -17.16 -8.14
C VAL A 178 4.91 -15.67 -8.44
N ALA A 179 5.43 -14.78 -7.62
CA ALA A 179 5.17 -13.35 -7.72
C ALA A 179 5.58 -12.75 -9.08
N GLY A 180 6.79 -13.05 -9.56
CA GLY A 180 7.33 -12.52 -10.82
C GLY A 180 6.47 -12.84 -12.04
N PRO A 181 6.21 -14.11 -12.36
CA PRO A 181 5.39 -14.52 -13.51
C PRO A 181 3.96 -13.96 -13.49
N PHE A 182 3.37 -13.77 -12.30
CA PHE A 182 2.02 -13.24 -12.16
C PHE A 182 1.96 -11.71 -12.00
N GLY A 183 3.10 -11.02 -12.12
CA GLY A 183 3.17 -9.56 -12.16
C GLY A 183 3.00 -8.86 -10.80
N PHE A 184 3.11 -9.58 -9.68
CA PHE A 184 3.13 -8.97 -8.35
C PHE A 184 4.46 -8.22 -8.13
N LYS A 185 4.36 -6.93 -7.80
CA LYS A 185 5.52 -6.07 -7.54
C LYS A 185 5.42 -5.49 -6.12
N PRO A 186 6.55 -5.30 -5.43
CA PRO A 186 6.54 -4.63 -4.14
C PRO A 186 5.95 -3.22 -4.24
N ARG A 187 5.24 -2.80 -3.19
CA ARG A 187 4.63 -1.47 -3.07
C ARG A 187 5.53 -0.56 -2.23
N PRO A 188 5.60 0.73 -2.55
CA PRO A 188 6.35 1.69 -1.76
C PRO A 188 5.63 1.97 -0.43
N TYR A 189 6.43 2.30 0.59
CA TYR A 189 5.94 2.78 1.88
C TYR A 189 5.70 4.30 1.82
N PHE A 190 4.82 4.80 2.68
CA PHE A 190 4.90 6.20 3.07
C PHE A 190 6.23 6.41 3.80
N GLN A 191 7.03 7.35 3.31
CA GLN A 191 8.23 7.79 4.01
C GLN A 191 7.82 8.69 5.17
N ALA A 192 8.50 8.58 6.32
CA ALA A 192 8.42 9.60 7.36
C ALA A 192 8.96 10.91 6.77
N GLU A 193 8.30 12.04 7.06
CA GLU A 193 8.81 13.35 6.66
C GLU A 193 10.26 13.49 7.11
N ALA A 194 11.11 13.99 6.20
CA ALA A 194 12.57 14.05 6.40
C ALA A 194 13.01 14.85 7.63
N ASP A 195 12.11 15.63 8.24
CA ASP A 195 12.37 16.41 9.46
C ASP A 195 12.50 15.58 10.74
N ALA A 196 12.07 14.32 10.74
CA ALA A 196 12.30 13.42 11.89
C ALA A 196 13.73 12.83 11.92
N ALA A 197 14.52 13.00 10.87
CA ALA A 197 15.88 12.46 10.77
C ALA A 197 16.95 13.36 11.41
N THR A 198 16.61 14.59 11.78
CA THR A 198 17.51 15.51 12.52
C THR A 198 17.17 15.52 14.01
N ALA A 199 17.17 14.36 14.66
CA ALA A 199 17.27 14.33 16.11
C ALA A 199 18.66 14.87 16.51
N PRO A 200 18.77 15.90 17.37
CA PRO A 200 20.06 16.40 17.79
C PRO A 200 20.80 15.29 18.53
N VAL A 201 22.00 14.97 18.04
CA VAL A 201 22.93 14.10 18.73
C VAL A 201 23.37 14.86 19.99
N THR A 202 22.77 14.52 21.13
CA THR A 202 23.25 15.01 22.43
C THR A 202 24.59 14.34 22.72
N HIS A 203 25.64 15.13 22.69
CA HIS A 203 26.97 14.78 23.17
C HIS A 203 26.99 14.74 24.70
#